data_36788ba93602c966050221df17173f97
#
_entry.id   36788ba93602c966050221df17173f97
#
_cell.length_a   1.000
_cell.length_b   1.000
_cell.length_c   1.000
_cell.angle_alpha   90.00
_cell.angle_beta   90.00
_cell.angle_gamma   90.00
#
_symmetry.space_group_name_H-M   'P 1'
#
loop_
_entity.id
_entity.type
_entity.pdbx_description
1 polymer ?
#
loop_
_entity_poly.entity_id
_entity_poly.type
_entity_poly.pdbx_seq_one_letter_code
_entity_poly.pdbx_strand_id
1 'polypeptide(L)'
;MRRLFTQPQTVLTIAGSDSGGAAGLAADWKTFAALGAYGLGAITVVTAQNSQEVRQVQFVSPKMVVAQMEAVLEDYGAAAIKTGFIGSADTIRAIAECLSRWPEIPLVVDPVLVNHKGQAMFSPAVTEAYQQHLFPLATLITPNRHEAALLTGLPVTTREEMAAAAIQLHTFGPQHILIKGLQEGETMVDGWLDGDAVRARARARGNPSSSSRSSFHWLEGSRVETNNTHGSGDTLSAAAAVFLGQGLEMGVALRRAHEFVRGAIIAAADWQLGTGHGPVNPLFGFYNTDGGKHG
;
A
#
# COMPACT_ATOMS: atom_id res chain seq x y z
N MET A 1 5.36 -12.57 36.77
CA MET A 1 5.43 -13.10 35.42
C MET A 1 6.14 -12.08 34.53
N ARG A 2 7.42 -12.29 34.17
CA ARG A 2 8.11 -11.46 33.19
C ARG A 2 7.43 -11.72 31.83
N ARG A 3 6.72 -10.74 31.25
CA ARG A 3 6.39 -10.75 29.83
C ARG A 3 7.73 -10.72 29.10
N LEU A 4 8.08 -11.83 28.46
CA LEU A 4 9.14 -11.86 27.45
C LEU A 4 8.61 -10.98 26.31
N PHE A 5 9.05 -9.73 26.26
CA PHE A 5 8.82 -8.89 25.08
C PHE A 5 9.60 -9.54 23.94
N THR A 6 8.89 -10.17 23.03
CA THR A 6 9.49 -10.61 21.77
C THR A 6 9.91 -9.37 21.01
N GLN A 7 11.10 -9.42 20.41
CA GLN A 7 11.59 -8.33 19.57
C GLN A 7 10.58 -8.07 18.43
N PRO A 8 10.15 -6.82 18.20
CA PRO A 8 9.25 -6.52 17.10
C PRO A 8 9.93 -6.75 15.75
N GLN A 9 9.16 -7.14 14.75
CA GLN A 9 9.65 -7.15 13.38
C GLN A 9 9.92 -5.75 12.89
N THR A 10 10.95 -5.58 12.09
CA THR A 10 11.27 -4.35 11.38
C THR A 10 10.55 -4.33 10.02
N VAL A 11 9.91 -3.21 9.67
CA VAL A 11 9.29 -2.99 8.36
C VAL A 11 9.76 -1.64 7.84
N LEU A 12 10.29 -1.63 6.62
CA LEU A 12 10.78 -0.40 5.97
C LEU A 12 9.69 0.20 5.09
N THR A 13 9.44 1.51 5.26
CA THR A 13 8.71 2.30 4.27
C THR A 13 9.64 3.25 3.52
N ILE A 14 9.46 3.33 2.20
CA ILE A 14 10.17 4.23 1.29
C ILE A 14 9.11 5.13 0.67
N ALA A 15 8.92 6.33 1.23
CA ALA A 15 7.81 7.19 0.85
C ALA A 15 8.08 8.67 1.13
N GLY A 16 7.19 9.53 0.68
CA GLY A 16 7.18 10.94 1.02
C GLY A 16 6.69 11.19 2.46
N SER A 17 7.13 12.30 3.04
CA SER A 17 6.56 12.79 4.29
C SER A 17 5.27 13.57 4.04
N ASP A 18 4.33 13.47 4.96
CA ASP A 18 3.16 14.34 5.06
C ASP A 18 3.22 15.09 6.39
N SER A 19 3.39 16.44 6.33
CA SER A 19 3.41 17.25 7.55
C SER A 19 2.08 17.29 8.30
N GLY A 20 0.96 16.99 7.62
CA GLY A 20 -0.36 16.77 8.22
C GLY A 20 -0.49 15.42 8.92
N GLY A 21 0.42 14.49 8.65
CA GLY A 21 0.49 13.19 9.29
C GLY A 21 -0.58 12.19 8.87
N ALA A 22 -1.33 12.45 7.80
CA ALA A 22 -2.43 11.62 7.35
C ALA A 22 -2.00 10.53 6.36
N ALA A 23 -0.93 10.77 5.59
CA ALA A 23 -0.45 9.91 4.51
C ALA A 23 1.07 9.67 4.59
N GLY A 24 1.61 8.96 3.60
CA GLY A 24 3.04 8.70 3.46
C GLY A 24 3.66 8.03 4.69
N LEU A 25 4.95 8.34 4.97
CA LEU A 25 5.67 7.73 6.11
C LEU A 25 4.92 7.84 7.43
N ALA A 26 4.23 8.95 7.67
CA ALA A 26 3.53 9.16 8.94
C ALA A 26 2.35 8.19 9.11
N ALA A 27 1.57 7.92 8.05
CA ALA A 27 0.51 6.91 8.06
C ALA A 27 1.10 5.50 8.20
N ASP A 28 2.19 5.22 7.49
CA ASP A 28 2.87 3.92 7.50
C ASP A 28 3.40 3.60 8.91
N TRP A 29 4.12 4.52 9.56
CA TRP A 29 4.66 4.31 10.91
C TRP A 29 3.57 4.15 11.97
N LYS A 30 2.47 4.90 11.87
CA LYS A 30 1.30 4.70 12.74
C LYS A 30 0.71 3.30 12.55
N THR A 31 0.59 2.84 11.31
CA THR A 31 0.08 1.51 10.97
C THR A 31 1.03 0.42 11.47
N PHE A 32 2.34 0.56 11.23
CA PHE A 32 3.35 -0.39 11.72
C PHE A 32 3.30 -0.50 13.24
N ALA A 33 3.29 0.63 13.95
CA ALA A 33 3.20 0.66 15.42
C ALA A 33 1.90 0.02 15.92
N ALA A 34 0.75 0.32 15.29
CA ALA A 34 -0.54 -0.26 15.64
C ALA A 34 -0.57 -1.78 15.51
N LEU A 35 0.17 -2.32 14.54
CA LEU A 35 0.28 -3.76 14.27
C LEU A 35 1.49 -4.42 14.97
N GLY A 36 2.19 -3.69 15.85
CA GLY A 36 3.28 -4.22 16.66
C GLY A 36 4.61 -4.36 15.93
N ALA A 37 4.79 -3.72 14.77
CA ALA A 37 6.05 -3.68 14.04
C ALA A 37 6.88 -2.42 14.37
N TYR A 38 8.20 -2.54 14.26
CA TYR A 38 9.12 -1.41 14.35
C TYR A 38 9.31 -0.80 12.97
N GLY A 39 8.87 0.44 12.79
CA GLY A 39 8.90 1.15 11.51
C GLY A 39 10.25 1.79 11.23
N LEU A 40 10.89 1.36 10.14
CA LEU A 40 12.03 2.02 9.50
C LEU A 40 11.53 2.91 8.37
N GLY A 41 12.33 3.91 7.94
CA GLY A 41 11.88 4.79 6.86
C GLY A 41 13.01 5.39 6.04
N ALA A 42 12.78 5.50 4.71
CA ALA A 42 13.55 6.28 3.78
C ALA A 42 12.66 7.37 3.15
N ILE A 43 13.00 8.62 3.34
CA ILE A 43 12.23 9.77 2.85
C ILE A 43 12.59 10.04 1.40
N THR A 44 11.58 10.00 0.52
CA THR A 44 11.74 10.32 -0.91
C THR A 44 11.43 11.78 -1.20
N VAL A 45 10.48 12.35 -0.47
CA VAL A 45 9.96 13.71 -0.68
C VAL A 45 9.59 14.30 0.68
N VAL A 46 9.91 15.56 0.90
CA VAL A 46 9.42 16.34 2.04
C VAL A 46 8.32 17.27 1.53
N THR A 47 7.15 17.24 2.16
CA THR A 47 6.03 18.11 1.78
C THR A 47 5.65 19.08 2.90
N ALA A 48 5.23 20.29 2.52
CA ALA A 48 4.43 21.16 3.35
C ALA A 48 2.96 20.96 2.95
N GLN A 49 2.29 20.08 3.66
CA GLN A 49 0.95 19.57 3.34
C GLN A 49 0.02 19.66 4.56
N ASN A 50 -1.25 19.91 4.30
CA ASN A 50 -2.33 19.87 5.28
C ASN A 50 -3.56 19.15 4.68
N SER A 51 -4.70 19.19 5.38
CA SER A 51 -5.94 18.52 4.92
C SER A 51 -6.56 19.13 3.65
N GLN A 52 -6.15 20.33 3.23
CA GLN A 52 -6.70 21.03 2.08
C GLN A 52 -5.81 20.98 0.86
N GLU A 53 -4.47 21.08 1.05
CA GLU A 53 -3.53 21.27 -0.07
C GLU A 53 -2.10 20.82 0.25
N VAL A 54 -1.35 20.59 -0.80
CA VAL A 54 0.12 20.49 -0.79
C VAL A 54 0.68 21.82 -1.24
N ARG A 55 1.29 22.58 -0.30
CA ARG A 55 1.83 23.94 -0.56
C ARG A 55 3.21 23.92 -1.18
N GLN A 56 4.04 22.98 -0.74
CA GLN A 56 5.41 22.89 -1.19
C GLN A 56 5.89 21.43 -1.19
N VAL A 57 6.74 21.11 -2.15
CA VAL A 57 7.34 19.78 -2.32
C VAL A 57 8.84 19.95 -2.50
N GLN A 58 9.62 19.20 -1.73
CA GLN A 58 11.08 19.12 -1.86
C GLN A 58 11.47 17.67 -2.09
N PHE A 59 11.94 17.35 -3.28
CA PHE A 59 12.44 16.01 -3.59
C PHE A 59 13.78 15.77 -2.91
N VAL A 60 13.94 14.59 -2.31
CA VAL A 60 15.22 14.08 -1.81
C VAL A 60 15.97 13.47 -3.00
N SER A 61 17.29 13.70 -3.09
CA SER A 61 18.06 13.16 -4.20
C SER A 61 18.04 11.61 -4.19
N PRO A 62 18.04 10.96 -5.38
CA PRO A 62 18.08 9.49 -5.46
C PRO A 62 19.22 8.87 -4.63
N LYS A 63 20.41 9.50 -4.66
CA LYS A 63 21.56 9.08 -3.86
C LYS A 63 21.27 9.09 -2.35
N MET A 64 20.59 10.11 -1.85
CA MET A 64 20.25 10.20 -0.42
C MET A 64 19.14 9.20 -0.05
N VAL A 65 18.17 8.95 -0.95
CA VAL A 65 17.15 7.92 -0.71
C VAL A 65 17.82 6.55 -0.58
N VAL A 66 18.71 6.19 -1.50
CA VAL A 66 19.46 4.93 -1.44
C VAL A 66 20.31 4.84 -0.17
N ALA A 67 21.02 5.91 0.21
CA ALA A 67 21.83 5.93 1.42
C ALA A 67 20.99 5.69 2.70
N GLN A 68 19.74 6.23 2.77
CA GLN A 68 18.83 5.94 3.87
C GLN A 68 18.41 4.46 3.88
N MET A 69 18.12 3.88 2.71
CA MET A 69 17.74 2.47 2.58
C MET A 69 18.88 1.56 3.02
N GLU A 70 20.08 1.76 2.50
CA GLU A 70 21.28 0.98 2.84
C GLU A 70 21.58 1.05 4.34
N ALA A 71 21.58 2.24 4.92
CA ALA A 71 21.85 2.44 6.34
C ALA A 71 20.94 1.60 7.26
N VAL A 72 19.66 1.44 6.90
CA VAL A 72 18.73 0.68 7.74
C VAL A 72 18.65 -0.80 7.35
N LEU A 73 18.78 -1.14 6.07
CA LEU A 73 18.74 -2.54 5.64
C LEU A 73 19.97 -3.32 6.07
N GLU A 74 21.16 -2.69 6.04
CA GLU A 74 22.41 -3.33 6.44
C GLU A 74 22.56 -3.53 7.96
N ASP A 75 21.94 -2.67 8.78
CA ASP A 75 22.02 -2.71 10.23
C ASP A 75 20.83 -3.46 10.88
N TYR A 76 19.60 -2.97 10.59
CA TYR A 76 18.38 -3.52 11.19
C TYR A 76 17.79 -4.70 10.40
N GLY A 77 18.02 -4.74 9.09
CA GLY A 77 17.24 -5.58 8.18
C GLY A 77 15.78 -5.15 8.09
N ALA A 78 15.00 -5.85 7.27
CA ALA A 78 13.55 -5.66 7.20
C ALA A 78 12.85 -6.99 6.91
N ALA A 79 11.74 -7.26 7.59
CA ALA A 79 10.89 -8.42 7.33
C ALA A 79 9.97 -8.19 6.12
N ALA A 80 9.69 -6.93 5.78
CA ALA A 80 9.00 -6.50 4.58
C ALA A 80 9.34 -5.05 4.26
N ILE A 81 9.14 -4.67 3.00
CA ILE A 81 9.35 -3.30 2.50
C ILE A 81 8.07 -2.82 1.82
N LYS A 82 7.70 -1.56 2.08
CA LYS A 82 6.62 -0.87 1.37
C LYS A 82 7.19 0.34 0.65
N THR A 83 6.77 0.59 -0.59
CA THR A 83 6.98 1.90 -1.24
C THR A 83 5.65 2.64 -1.36
N GLY A 84 5.67 3.96 -1.16
CA GLY A 84 4.55 4.85 -1.38
C GLY A 84 4.89 5.92 -2.42
N PHE A 85 4.65 7.20 -2.09
CA PHE A 85 4.93 8.32 -2.98
C PHE A 85 6.45 8.48 -3.21
N ILE A 86 6.93 8.21 -4.44
CA ILE A 86 8.35 8.32 -4.81
C ILE A 86 8.62 9.61 -5.61
N GLY A 87 7.79 9.90 -6.59
CA GLY A 87 7.73 11.19 -7.27
C GLY A 87 8.65 11.38 -8.47
N SER A 88 9.68 10.56 -8.72
CA SER A 88 10.53 10.70 -9.90
C SER A 88 11.00 9.36 -10.48
N ALA A 89 11.16 9.31 -11.81
CA ALA A 89 11.64 8.12 -12.50
C ALA A 89 13.08 7.74 -12.08
N ASP A 90 13.95 8.74 -11.84
CA ASP A 90 15.32 8.49 -11.40
C ASP A 90 15.36 7.87 -10.00
N THR A 91 14.53 8.35 -9.10
CA THR A 91 14.42 7.79 -7.75
C THR A 91 13.85 6.37 -7.79
N ILE A 92 12.84 6.10 -8.65
CA ILE A 92 12.29 4.74 -8.83
C ILE A 92 13.38 3.78 -9.30
N ARG A 93 14.17 4.17 -10.32
CA ARG A 93 15.28 3.34 -10.81
C ARG A 93 16.32 3.07 -9.73
N ALA A 94 16.72 4.10 -8.99
CA ALA A 94 17.70 3.95 -7.91
C ALA A 94 17.20 3.05 -6.77
N ILE A 95 15.92 3.18 -6.38
CA ILE A 95 15.28 2.30 -5.40
C ILE A 95 15.27 0.85 -5.91
N ALA A 96 14.85 0.62 -7.15
CA ALA A 96 14.77 -0.73 -7.73
C ALA A 96 16.15 -1.39 -7.80
N GLU A 97 17.18 -0.66 -8.24
CA GLU A 97 18.56 -1.13 -8.24
C GLU A 97 19.05 -1.49 -6.83
N CYS A 98 18.78 -0.64 -5.86
CA CYS A 98 19.11 -0.92 -4.46
C CYS A 98 18.40 -2.18 -3.96
N LEU A 99 17.07 -2.29 -4.14
CA LEU A 99 16.26 -3.42 -3.66
C LEU A 99 16.60 -4.75 -4.32
N SER A 100 17.15 -4.74 -5.53
CA SER A 100 17.60 -5.99 -6.20
C SER A 100 18.65 -6.78 -5.42
N ARG A 101 19.28 -6.18 -4.42
CA ARG A 101 20.23 -6.83 -3.49
C ARG A 101 19.56 -7.61 -2.37
N TRP A 102 18.25 -7.43 -2.15
CA TRP A 102 17.45 -8.11 -1.11
C TRP A 102 16.19 -8.74 -1.71
N PRO A 103 16.32 -9.66 -2.68
CA PRO A 103 15.19 -10.21 -3.43
C PRO A 103 14.26 -11.10 -2.57
N GLU A 104 14.73 -11.53 -1.40
CA GLU A 104 13.96 -12.38 -0.46
C GLU A 104 12.97 -11.58 0.39
N ILE A 105 13.15 -10.25 0.49
CA ILE A 105 12.28 -9.42 1.33
C ILE A 105 11.00 -9.09 0.56
N PRO A 106 9.81 -9.43 1.08
CA PRO A 106 8.54 -9.08 0.45
C PRO A 106 8.42 -7.57 0.20
N LEU A 107 8.16 -7.19 -1.05
CA LEU A 107 8.00 -5.80 -1.49
C LEU A 107 6.55 -5.49 -1.84
N VAL A 108 5.94 -4.57 -1.10
CA VAL A 108 4.62 -4.01 -1.40
C VAL A 108 4.80 -2.64 -2.07
N VAL A 109 4.33 -2.50 -3.31
CA VAL A 109 4.41 -1.24 -4.06
C VAL A 109 3.03 -0.60 -4.14
N ASP A 110 2.86 0.54 -3.48
CA ASP A 110 1.70 1.42 -3.66
C ASP A 110 2.08 2.53 -4.67
N PRO A 111 1.63 2.43 -5.92
CA PRO A 111 2.08 3.33 -6.97
C PRO A 111 1.27 4.63 -6.95
N VAL A 112 1.59 5.52 -6.04
CA VAL A 112 0.89 6.80 -5.87
C VAL A 112 1.16 7.69 -7.09
N LEU A 113 0.27 7.60 -8.10
CA LEU A 113 0.39 8.24 -9.40
C LEU A 113 -0.68 9.30 -9.66
N VAL A 114 -1.78 9.28 -8.91
CA VAL A 114 -2.90 10.20 -9.07
C VAL A 114 -3.18 10.95 -7.78
N ASN A 115 -3.71 12.16 -7.92
CA ASN A 115 -4.22 12.93 -6.78
C ASN A 115 -5.61 12.40 -6.33
N HIS A 116 -6.15 12.98 -5.26
CA HIS A 116 -7.48 12.60 -4.72
C HIS A 116 -8.65 12.79 -5.72
N LYS A 117 -8.43 13.52 -6.84
CA LYS A 117 -9.39 13.68 -7.92
C LYS A 117 -9.21 12.67 -9.06
N GLY A 118 -8.26 11.72 -8.92
CA GLY A 118 -7.93 10.75 -9.97
C GLY A 118 -7.13 11.33 -11.14
N GLN A 119 -6.55 12.53 -11.00
CA GLN A 119 -5.75 13.15 -12.04
C GLN A 119 -4.29 12.74 -11.91
N ALA A 120 -3.65 12.40 -13.03
CA ALA A 120 -2.23 12.06 -13.08
C ALA A 120 -1.37 13.21 -12.55
N MET A 121 -0.44 12.89 -11.65
CA MET A 121 0.46 13.87 -11.01
C MET A 121 1.82 13.96 -11.70
N PHE A 122 2.17 12.98 -12.54
CA PHE A 122 3.52 12.83 -13.08
C PHE A 122 3.51 12.65 -14.59
N SER A 123 4.69 12.83 -15.19
CA SER A 123 4.92 12.51 -16.60
C SER A 123 4.85 11.00 -16.85
N PRO A 124 4.62 10.56 -18.11
CA PRO A 124 4.62 9.15 -18.47
C PRO A 124 5.89 8.40 -18.07
N ALA A 125 7.04 9.06 -18.04
CA ALA A 125 8.32 8.47 -17.63
C ALA A 125 8.30 7.88 -16.21
N VAL A 126 7.50 8.44 -15.30
CA VAL A 126 7.34 7.90 -13.93
C VAL A 126 6.53 6.60 -13.97
N THR A 127 5.45 6.56 -14.73
CA THR A 127 4.63 5.36 -14.94
C THR A 127 5.46 4.23 -15.56
N GLU A 128 6.23 4.54 -16.60
CA GLU A 128 7.14 3.60 -17.26
C GLU A 128 8.22 3.08 -16.30
N ALA A 129 8.76 3.95 -15.44
CA ALA A 129 9.76 3.53 -14.46
C ALA A 129 9.19 2.53 -13.44
N TYR A 130 7.94 2.70 -12.97
CA TYR A 130 7.28 1.70 -12.15
C TYR A 130 7.14 0.36 -12.88
N GLN A 131 6.63 0.39 -14.12
CA GLN A 131 6.38 -0.83 -14.92
C GLN A 131 7.66 -1.60 -15.24
N GLN A 132 8.75 -0.88 -15.58
CA GLN A 132 9.99 -1.48 -16.07
C GLN A 132 10.96 -1.89 -14.95
N HIS A 133 10.95 -1.19 -13.81
CA HIS A 133 11.98 -1.38 -12.79
C HIS A 133 11.46 -1.84 -11.45
N LEU A 134 10.33 -1.33 -10.96
CA LEU A 134 9.88 -1.62 -9.61
C LEU A 134 8.84 -2.74 -9.55
N PHE A 135 7.89 -2.79 -10.49
CA PHE A 135 6.88 -3.86 -10.53
C PHE A 135 7.46 -5.27 -10.71
N PRO A 136 8.53 -5.49 -11.51
CA PRO A 136 9.16 -6.82 -11.60
C PRO A 136 9.70 -7.36 -10.27
N LEU A 137 10.00 -6.48 -9.31
CA LEU A 137 10.49 -6.84 -7.98
C LEU A 137 9.36 -7.02 -6.96
N ALA A 138 8.15 -6.54 -7.28
CA ALA A 138 7.06 -6.47 -6.31
C ALA A 138 6.44 -7.84 -6.01
N THR A 139 6.34 -8.16 -4.71
CA THR A 139 5.48 -9.26 -4.22
C THR A 139 4.02 -8.90 -4.40
N LEU A 140 3.67 -7.63 -4.15
CA LEU A 140 2.31 -7.09 -4.26
C LEU A 140 2.35 -5.66 -4.79
N ILE A 141 1.49 -5.33 -5.74
CA ILE A 141 1.18 -3.94 -6.09
C ILE A 141 -0.25 -3.61 -5.65
N THR A 142 -0.49 -2.37 -5.20
CA THR A 142 -1.78 -1.95 -4.64
C THR A 142 -2.36 -0.69 -5.30
N PRO A 143 -2.45 -0.59 -6.64
CA PRO A 143 -3.03 0.58 -7.29
C PRO A 143 -4.51 0.73 -6.92
N ASN A 144 -4.97 1.98 -6.79
CA ASN A 144 -6.40 2.24 -6.84
C ASN A 144 -6.93 2.14 -8.28
N ARG A 145 -8.27 2.16 -8.46
CA ARG A 145 -8.90 2.01 -9.78
C ARG A 145 -8.43 3.06 -10.81
N HIS A 146 -8.12 4.29 -10.39
CA HIS A 146 -7.66 5.35 -11.28
C HIS A 146 -6.18 5.13 -11.69
N GLU A 147 -5.37 4.67 -10.76
CA GLU A 147 -3.98 4.28 -11.02
C GLU A 147 -3.90 3.05 -11.92
N ALA A 148 -4.77 2.06 -11.68
CA ALA A 148 -4.87 0.88 -12.54
C ALA A 148 -5.28 1.29 -13.97
N ALA A 149 -6.24 2.20 -14.12
CA ALA A 149 -6.62 2.73 -15.43
C ALA A 149 -5.47 3.49 -16.10
N LEU A 150 -4.74 4.33 -15.36
CA LEU A 150 -3.58 5.05 -15.87
C LEU A 150 -2.46 4.10 -16.33
N LEU A 151 -2.17 3.07 -15.53
CA LEU A 151 -1.11 2.09 -15.79
C LEU A 151 -1.41 1.17 -16.98
N THR A 152 -2.69 0.87 -17.21
CA THR A 152 -3.10 -0.11 -18.26
C THR A 152 -3.67 0.55 -19.50
N GLY A 153 -4.16 1.78 -19.40
CA GLY A 153 -4.95 2.42 -20.45
C GLY A 153 -6.38 1.85 -20.58
N LEU A 154 -6.79 0.94 -19.68
CA LEU A 154 -8.13 0.35 -19.67
C LEU A 154 -9.04 1.11 -18.68
N PRO A 155 -10.36 1.18 -18.93
CA PRO A 155 -11.30 1.63 -17.91
C PRO A 155 -11.31 0.65 -16.72
N VAL A 156 -11.57 1.14 -15.51
CA VAL A 156 -11.73 0.32 -14.30
C VAL A 156 -12.94 0.84 -13.53
N THR A 157 -14.12 0.54 -14.05
CA THR A 157 -15.42 0.99 -13.54
C THR A 157 -16.35 -0.16 -13.18
N THR A 158 -16.04 -1.38 -13.61
CA THR A 158 -16.75 -2.62 -13.27
C THR A 158 -15.79 -3.69 -12.77
N ARG A 159 -16.33 -4.77 -12.19
CA ARG A 159 -15.52 -5.93 -11.75
C ARG A 159 -14.78 -6.59 -12.92
N GLU A 160 -15.43 -6.71 -14.07
CA GLU A 160 -14.84 -7.30 -15.26
C GLU A 160 -13.66 -6.49 -15.78
N GLU A 161 -13.81 -5.16 -15.82
CA GLU A 161 -12.74 -4.23 -16.20
C GLU A 161 -11.60 -4.25 -15.18
N MET A 162 -11.92 -4.31 -13.86
CA MET A 162 -10.91 -4.45 -12.80
C MET A 162 -10.12 -5.75 -12.95
N ALA A 163 -10.79 -6.86 -13.24
CA ALA A 163 -10.13 -8.15 -13.47
C ALA A 163 -9.23 -8.11 -14.73
N ALA A 164 -9.71 -7.49 -15.81
CA ALA A 164 -8.92 -7.30 -17.04
C ALA A 164 -7.67 -6.43 -16.79
N ALA A 165 -7.83 -5.33 -16.08
CA ALA A 165 -6.72 -4.45 -15.70
C ALA A 165 -5.69 -5.19 -14.81
N ALA A 166 -6.14 -6.00 -13.85
CA ALA A 166 -5.24 -6.77 -12.99
C ALA A 166 -4.43 -7.81 -13.80
N ILE A 167 -5.04 -8.48 -14.78
CA ILE A 167 -4.34 -9.41 -15.68
C ILE A 167 -3.28 -8.66 -16.50
N GLN A 168 -3.59 -7.47 -17.02
CA GLN A 168 -2.62 -6.66 -17.75
C GLN A 168 -1.49 -6.17 -16.81
N LEU A 169 -1.80 -5.69 -15.61
CA LEU A 169 -0.80 -5.29 -14.62
C LEU A 169 0.15 -6.43 -14.27
N HIS A 170 -0.35 -7.67 -14.20
CA HIS A 170 0.49 -8.83 -13.94
C HIS A 170 1.53 -9.09 -15.03
N THR A 171 1.33 -8.64 -16.27
CA THR A 171 2.32 -8.75 -17.35
C THR A 171 3.56 -7.89 -17.11
N PHE A 172 3.49 -6.87 -16.25
CA PHE A 172 4.64 -6.06 -15.84
C PHE A 172 5.51 -6.72 -14.76
N GLY A 173 5.18 -7.95 -14.32
CA GLY A 173 6.03 -8.78 -13.47
C GLY A 173 5.66 -8.92 -12.00
N PRO A 174 4.79 -8.11 -11.37
CA PRO A 174 4.45 -8.26 -9.96
C PRO A 174 3.84 -9.63 -9.68
N GLN A 175 4.09 -10.16 -8.47
CA GLN A 175 3.60 -11.49 -8.13
C GLN A 175 2.08 -11.49 -7.89
N HIS A 176 1.56 -10.47 -7.18
CA HIS A 176 0.14 -10.31 -6.89
C HIS A 176 -0.30 -8.87 -7.15
N ILE A 177 -1.58 -8.67 -7.48
CA ILE A 177 -2.16 -7.36 -7.75
C ILE A 177 -3.43 -7.19 -6.90
N LEU A 178 -3.51 -6.11 -6.12
CA LEU A 178 -4.72 -5.66 -5.44
C LEU A 178 -5.16 -4.32 -6.02
N ILE A 179 -6.24 -4.28 -6.79
CA ILE A 179 -6.84 -3.03 -7.26
C ILE A 179 -7.90 -2.59 -6.25
N LYS A 180 -7.80 -1.34 -5.77
CA LYS A 180 -8.64 -0.78 -4.70
C LYS A 180 -9.73 0.14 -5.22
N GLY A 181 -10.86 0.19 -4.48
CA GLY A 181 -11.78 1.32 -4.50
C GLY A 181 -12.80 1.32 -5.62
N LEU A 182 -13.30 0.17 -6.06
CA LEU A 182 -14.53 0.10 -6.86
C LEU A 182 -15.73 0.26 -5.91
N GLN A 183 -16.66 1.15 -6.26
CA GLN A 183 -17.90 1.33 -5.52
C GLN A 183 -19.07 0.76 -6.31
N GLU A 184 -19.84 -0.11 -5.65
CA GLU A 184 -21.07 -0.70 -6.17
C GLU A 184 -22.22 -0.42 -5.19
N GLY A 185 -22.96 0.66 -5.41
CA GLY A 185 -23.97 1.13 -4.47
C GLY A 185 -23.37 1.43 -3.10
N GLU A 186 -23.82 0.74 -2.06
CA GLU A 186 -23.32 0.85 -0.69
C GLU A 186 -22.14 -0.09 -0.38
N THR A 187 -21.61 -0.80 -1.38
CA THR A 187 -20.48 -1.73 -1.21
C THR A 187 -19.21 -1.15 -1.82
N MET A 188 -18.13 -1.20 -1.06
CA MET A 188 -16.77 -0.98 -1.57
C MET A 188 -16.15 -2.33 -1.88
N VAL A 189 -15.50 -2.42 -3.03
CA VAL A 189 -14.94 -3.67 -3.56
C VAL A 189 -13.50 -3.45 -3.96
N ASP A 190 -12.61 -4.30 -3.44
CA ASP A 190 -11.23 -4.43 -3.89
C ASP A 190 -11.05 -5.78 -4.60
N GLY A 191 -10.33 -5.79 -5.71
CA GLY A 191 -10.11 -7.00 -6.51
C GLY A 191 -8.66 -7.48 -6.41
N TRP A 192 -8.45 -8.72 -6.00
CA TRP A 192 -7.13 -9.33 -5.88
C TRP A 192 -6.92 -10.43 -6.91
N LEU A 193 -5.88 -10.27 -7.75
CA LEU A 193 -5.36 -11.31 -8.63
C LEU A 193 -4.26 -12.11 -7.90
N ASP A 194 -4.53 -13.40 -7.68
CA ASP A 194 -3.55 -14.35 -7.16
C ASP A 194 -2.64 -14.84 -8.29
N GLY A 195 -1.47 -14.25 -8.41
CA GLY A 195 -0.51 -14.60 -9.46
C GLY A 195 0.10 -16.00 -9.28
N ASP A 196 0.13 -16.58 -8.08
CA ASP A 196 0.54 -17.96 -7.87
C ASP A 196 -0.45 -18.93 -8.51
N ALA A 197 -1.75 -18.66 -8.33
CA ALA A 197 -2.79 -19.45 -9.02
C ALA A 197 -2.73 -19.28 -10.54
N VAL A 198 -2.40 -18.07 -11.04
CA VAL A 198 -2.18 -17.81 -12.47
C VAL A 198 -1.01 -18.65 -13.00
N ARG A 199 0.14 -18.59 -12.32
CA ARG A 199 1.35 -19.37 -12.70
C ARG A 199 1.13 -20.88 -12.63
N ALA A 200 0.42 -21.34 -11.59
CA ALA A 200 0.08 -22.76 -11.45
C ALA A 200 -0.79 -23.26 -12.61
N ARG A 201 -1.79 -22.48 -13.03
CA ARG A 201 -2.64 -22.80 -14.20
C ARG A 201 -1.87 -22.82 -15.51
N ALA A 202 -0.95 -21.87 -15.71
CA ALA A 202 -0.11 -21.84 -16.90
C ALA A 202 0.76 -23.10 -17.02
N ARG A 203 1.28 -23.61 -15.90
CA ARG A 203 2.07 -24.85 -15.83
C ARG A 203 1.20 -26.11 -16.02
N ALA A 204 -0.05 -26.09 -15.55
CA ALA A 204 -0.97 -27.24 -15.58
C ALA A 204 -1.70 -27.43 -16.92
N ARG A 205 -1.50 -26.58 -17.94
CA ARG A 205 -2.17 -26.69 -19.27
C ARG A 205 -1.98 -28.03 -20.00
N GLY A 206 -1.19 -28.99 -19.42
CA GLY A 206 -1.10 -30.37 -19.84
C GLY A 206 -1.97 -31.35 -19.06
N ASN A 207 -2.68 -30.98 -18.00
CA ASN A 207 -3.52 -31.87 -17.18
C ASN A 207 -4.78 -31.15 -16.67
N PRO A 208 -5.97 -31.38 -17.27
CA PRO A 208 -7.20 -30.64 -16.93
C PRO A 208 -7.79 -30.90 -15.54
N SER A 209 -7.29 -31.89 -14.81
CA SER A 209 -7.88 -32.29 -13.52
C SER A 209 -7.32 -31.61 -12.29
N SER A 210 -6.36 -30.68 -12.39
CA SER A 210 -5.73 -30.04 -11.25
C SER A 210 -6.12 -28.58 -11.09
N SER A 211 -6.80 -28.32 -9.99
CA SER A 211 -7.13 -27.06 -9.27
C SER A 211 -8.16 -26.13 -9.87
N SER A 212 -9.36 -26.18 -9.29
CA SER A 212 -10.49 -25.27 -9.47
C SER A 212 -10.39 -23.95 -8.67
N ARG A 213 -9.21 -23.55 -8.16
CA ARG A 213 -9.09 -22.27 -7.44
C ARG A 213 -9.23 -21.11 -8.43
N SER A 214 -10.16 -20.19 -8.14
CA SER A 214 -10.22 -18.91 -8.83
C SER A 214 -8.90 -18.18 -8.64
N SER A 215 -8.35 -17.60 -9.70
CA SER A 215 -7.17 -16.74 -9.62
C SER A 215 -7.53 -15.28 -9.28
N PHE A 216 -8.81 -14.99 -9.17
CA PHE A 216 -9.30 -13.65 -8.83
C PHE A 216 -10.25 -13.72 -7.63
N HIS A 217 -10.08 -12.84 -6.66
CA HIS A 217 -10.83 -12.78 -5.41
C HIS A 217 -11.32 -11.36 -5.15
N TRP A 218 -12.44 -11.25 -4.44
CA TRP A 218 -13.05 -9.99 -4.07
C TRP A 218 -12.97 -9.80 -2.55
N LEU A 219 -12.57 -8.60 -2.13
CA LEU A 219 -12.64 -8.14 -0.76
C LEU A 219 -13.72 -7.06 -0.70
N GLU A 220 -14.77 -7.31 0.07
CA GLU A 220 -15.96 -6.47 0.08
C GLU A 220 -16.23 -5.91 1.47
N GLY A 221 -16.75 -4.69 1.53
CA GLY A 221 -17.18 -4.07 2.77
C GLY A 221 -18.22 -2.98 2.54
N SER A 222 -19.10 -2.75 3.49
CA SER A 222 -20.06 -1.64 3.39
C SER A 222 -19.32 -0.32 3.34
N ARG A 223 -19.78 0.60 2.53
CA ARG A 223 -19.27 1.97 2.48
C ARG A 223 -19.46 2.65 3.83
N VAL A 224 -18.45 3.40 4.26
CA VAL A 224 -18.53 4.27 5.43
C VAL A 224 -18.77 5.69 4.94
N GLU A 225 -19.87 6.29 5.37
CA GLU A 225 -20.21 7.68 5.02
C GLU A 225 -19.33 8.64 5.80
N THR A 226 -18.21 9.03 5.20
CA THR A 226 -17.27 9.99 5.79
C THR A 226 -16.37 10.63 4.73
N ASN A 227 -15.86 11.83 5.01
CA ASN A 227 -14.79 12.48 4.27
C ASN A 227 -13.39 12.14 4.84
N ASN A 228 -13.30 11.35 5.92
CA ASN A 228 -12.06 11.03 6.61
C ASN A 228 -11.46 9.73 6.06
N THR A 229 -10.98 9.79 4.81
CA THR A 229 -10.37 8.64 4.11
C THR A 229 -8.94 8.91 3.65
N HIS A 230 -8.36 10.09 4.00
CA HIS A 230 -6.99 10.41 3.63
C HIS A 230 -5.99 9.47 4.32
N GLY A 231 -5.09 8.89 3.52
CA GLY A 231 -4.13 7.90 3.99
C GLY A 231 -4.67 6.46 4.09
N SER A 232 -5.92 6.19 3.65
CA SER A 232 -6.46 4.82 3.64
C SER A 232 -5.66 3.88 2.75
N GLY A 233 -5.17 4.36 1.58
CA GLY A 233 -4.31 3.60 0.68
C GLY A 233 -2.96 3.26 1.32
N ASP A 234 -2.32 4.24 1.96
CA ASP A 234 -1.08 4.04 2.72
C ASP A 234 -1.29 3.03 3.85
N THR A 235 -2.36 3.20 4.63
CA THR A 235 -2.72 2.30 5.74
C THR A 235 -2.92 0.86 5.26
N LEU A 236 -3.60 0.65 4.12
CA LEU A 236 -3.81 -0.68 3.55
C LEU A 236 -2.50 -1.33 3.12
N SER A 237 -1.69 -0.63 2.32
CA SER A 237 -0.42 -1.14 1.81
C SER A 237 0.60 -1.36 2.94
N ALA A 238 0.62 -0.48 3.94
CA ALA A 238 1.45 -0.63 5.14
C ALA A 238 1.03 -1.84 5.99
N ALA A 239 -0.28 -2.04 6.22
CA ALA A 239 -0.79 -3.20 6.94
C ALA A 239 -0.48 -4.51 6.18
N ALA A 240 -0.65 -4.53 4.86
CA ALA A 240 -0.27 -5.67 4.03
C ALA A 240 1.22 -6.01 4.17
N ALA A 241 2.11 -4.99 4.16
CA ALA A 241 3.54 -5.19 4.37
C ALA A 241 3.84 -5.81 5.74
N VAL A 242 3.22 -5.31 6.83
CA VAL A 242 3.39 -5.90 8.17
C VAL A 242 2.96 -7.37 8.17
N PHE A 243 1.78 -7.69 7.63
CA PHE A 243 1.27 -9.06 7.66
C PHE A 243 2.08 -10.02 6.79
N LEU A 244 2.60 -9.56 5.64
CA LEU A 244 3.53 -10.34 4.83
C LEU A 244 4.86 -10.55 5.57
N GLY A 245 5.40 -9.52 6.22
CA GLY A 245 6.58 -9.62 7.07
C GLY A 245 6.39 -10.61 8.24
N GLN A 246 5.16 -10.78 8.75
CA GLN A 246 4.81 -11.80 9.74
C GLN A 246 4.74 -13.22 9.15
N GLY A 247 5.00 -13.40 7.86
CA GLY A 247 4.95 -14.69 7.17
C GLY A 247 3.54 -15.19 6.88
N LEU A 248 2.52 -14.32 6.90
CA LEU A 248 1.17 -14.72 6.54
C LEU A 248 1.06 -14.93 5.01
N GLU A 249 0.26 -15.92 4.63
CA GLU A 249 -0.08 -16.11 3.22
C GLU A 249 -0.80 -14.87 2.66
N MET A 250 -0.58 -14.57 1.37
CA MET A 250 -1.09 -13.38 0.69
C MET A 250 -2.58 -13.13 0.94
N GLY A 251 -3.42 -14.15 0.73
CA GLY A 251 -4.86 -13.99 0.91
C GLY A 251 -5.27 -13.69 2.36
N VAL A 252 -4.51 -14.17 3.35
CA VAL A 252 -4.74 -13.86 4.77
C VAL A 252 -4.27 -12.44 5.07
N ALA A 253 -3.09 -12.06 4.57
CA ALA A 253 -2.52 -10.73 4.73
C ALA A 253 -3.44 -9.64 4.17
N LEU A 254 -3.98 -9.85 2.96
CA LEU A 254 -4.88 -8.90 2.31
C LEU A 254 -6.23 -8.76 3.03
N ARG A 255 -6.84 -9.86 3.48
CA ARG A 255 -8.09 -9.78 4.25
C ARG A 255 -7.88 -9.01 5.55
N ARG A 256 -6.81 -9.30 6.30
CA ARG A 256 -6.49 -8.58 7.54
C ARG A 256 -6.18 -7.10 7.29
N ALA A 257 -5.46 -6.77 6.22
CA ALA A 257 -5.18 -5.39 5.86
C ALA A 257 -6.46 -4.62 5.48
N HIS A 258 -7.37 -5.25 4.72
CA HIS A 258 -8.67 -4.70 4.38
C HIS A 258 -9.55 -4.48 5.62
N GLU A 259 -9.61 -5.45 6.54
CA GLU A 259 -10.33 -5.30 7.82
C GLU A 259 -9.72 -4.18 8.67
N PHE A 260 -8.39 -4.09 8.74
CA PHE A 260 -7.69 -3.07 9.50
C PHE A 260 -7.96 -1.66 8.98
N VAL A 261 -7.83 -1.44 7.66
CA VAL A 261 -8.10 -0.11 7.09
C VAL A 261 -9.56 0.28 7.25
N ARG A 262 -10.48 -0.68 7.12
CA ARG A 262 -11.90 -0.44 7.36
C ARG A 262 -12.16 0.00 8.81
N GLY A 263 -11.54 -0.67 9.79
CA GLY A 263 -11.57 -0.26 11.20
C GLY A 263 -11.04 1.14 11.43
N ALA A 264 -9.94 1.48 10.75
CA ALA A 264 -9.32 2.81 10.82
C ALA A 264 -10.22 3.91 10.23
N ILE A 265 -10.96 3.63 9.15
CA ILE A 265 -11.94 4.57 8.55
C ILE A 265 -13.13 4.76 9.50
N ILE A 266 -13.71 3.67 10.00
CA ILE A 266 -14.87 3.72 10.93
C ILE A 266 -14.51 4.53 12.17
N ALA A 267 -13.36 4.29 12.75
CA ALA A 267 -12.92 4.96 13.98
C ALA A 267 -12.59 6.45 13.80
N ALA A 268 -12.42 6.91 12.57
CA ALA A 268 -12.18 8.31 12.26
C ALA A 268 -13.42 8.98 11.64
N ALA A 269 -14.53 8.27 11.46
CA ALA A 269 -15.66 8.75 10.65
C ALA A 269 -16.17 10.14 11.07
N ASP A 270 -16.24 10.37 12.38
CA ASP A 270 -16.75 11.62 12.97
C ASP A 270 -15.64 12.62 13.37
N TRP A 271 -14.37 12.35 13.03
CA TRP A 271 -13.30 13.26 13.38
C TRP A 271 -13.39 14.59 12.62
N GLN A 272 -13.05 15.66 13.32
CA GLN A 272 -12.97 17.02 12.78
C GLN A 272 -11.53 17.55 12.86
N LEU A 273 -10.60 16.83 12.22
CA LEU A 273 -9.18 17.21 12.16
C LEU A 273 -8.90 17.98 10.88
N GLY A 274 -8.67 19.27 11.02
CA GLY A 274 -8.55 20.19 9.87
C GLY A 274 -9.90 20.54 9.26
N THR A 275 -9.88 21.20 8.11
CA THR A 275 -11.07 21.72 7.41
C THR A 275 -11.27 21.12 6.01
N GLY A 276 -10.37 20.22 5.61
CA GLY A 276 -10.38 19.55 4.30
C GLY A 276 -10.65 18.04 4.42
N HIS A 277 -9.96 17.25 3.59
CA HIS A 277 -10.04 15.80 3.57
C HIS A 277 -9.36 15.23 4.83
N GLY A 278 -10.13 14.68 5.76
CA GLY A 278 -9.66 14.21 7.06
C GLY A 278 -8.94 12.86 7.01
N PRO A 279 -8.07 12.56 8.01
CA PRO A 279 -7.30 11.32 8.06
C PRO A 279 -8.12 10.13 8.56
N VAL A 280 -7.67 8.92 8.21
CA VAL A 280 -8.07 7.69 8.92
C VAL A 280 -7.37 7.59 10.27
N ASN A 281 -7.84 6.69 11.16
CA ASN A 281 -7.25 6.44 12.47
C ASN A 281 -6.59 5.05 12.55
N PRO A 282 -5.32 4.87 12.15
CA PRO A 282 -4.63 3.58 12.27
C PRO A 282 -4.45 3.12 13.73
N LEU A 283 -4.55 4.04 14.69
CA LEU A 283 -4.34 3.77 16.11
C LEU A 283 -5.63 3.41 16.87
N PHE A 284 -6.72 3.07 16.15
CA PHE A 284 -8.04 2.82 16.75
C PHE A 284 -8.04 1.73 17.84
N GLY A 285 -7.17 0.75 17.77
CA GLY A 285 -7.04 -0.28 18.79
C GLY A 285 -6.39 0.19 20.12
N PHE A 286 -5.81 1.40 20.14
CA PHE A 286 -5.18 1.98 21.35
C PHE A 286 -6.11 2.94 22.10
N TYR A 287 -7.18 3.41 21.46
CA TYR A 287 -8.17 4.24 22.14
C TYR A 287 -9.22 3.30 22.75
N ASN A 288 -9.13 3.09 24.04
CA ASN A 288 -10.17 2.36 24.78
C ASN A 288 -11.52 3.06 24.55
N THR A 289 -12.46 2.34 23.99
CA THR A 289 -13.85 2.76 23.84
C THR A 289 -14.63 2.67 25.16
N ASP A 290 -13.97 2.42 26.26
CA ASP A 290 -14.58 2.52 27.58
C ASP A 290 -14.83 4.01 27.88
N GLY A 291 -16.05 4.44 27.52
CA GLY A 291 -16.60 5.74 27.91
C GLY A 291 -16.68 5.87 29.43
N GLY A 292 -15.52 5.95 30.06
CA GLY A 292 -15.40 6.40 31.43
C GLY A 292 -15.81 7.86 31.49
N LYS A 293 -17.06 8.12 31.90
CA LYS A 293 -17.51 9.40 32.39
C LYS A 293 -16.55 9.80 33.51
N HIS A 294 -15.60 10.66 33.20
CA HIS A 294 -14.91 11.43 34.24
C HIS A 294 -15.89 12.53 34.65
N GLY A 295 -16.47 12.33 35.85
CA GLY A 295 -17.25 13.33 36.56
C GLY A 295 -16.37 14.49 37.06
#